data_07fc7809e9ee1f53d8199f40c6e7ead8
#
_entry.id   07fc7809e9ee1f53d8199f40c6e7ead8
#
_cell.length_a   1.000
_cell.length_b   1.000
_cell.length_c   1.000
_cell.angle_alpha   90.00
_cell.angle_beta   90.00
_cell.angle_gamma   90.00
#
_symmetry.space_group_name_H-M   'P 1'
#
loop_
_entity.id
_entity.type
_entity.pdbx_description
1 polymer ?
#
loop_
_entity_poly.entity_id
_entity_poly.type
_entity_poly.pdbx_seq_one_letter_code
_entity_poly.pdbx_strand_id
1 'polypeptide(L)'
;MGSRYEIRLSGSGGQGLILMGIILAEAIGIYDGKYVAQTQSYGPEARGGSSKSEVIVSDEEIDYPKAMRLDLLLAMNQKSCDEFYPDLKPDGLLIVDSTFVTQIPTRKAFQVSFTRIAREKFKREVVANIIALGALSLLSPIVSAKAVESAVLARVPKGTEKLNRDALRAGMNAAKRAKEAWTKLEVVPEVPKEDLLDSY
;
A
#
# COMPACT_ATOMS: atom_id res chain seq x y z
N MET A 1 -3.61 23.61 11.89
CA MET A 1 -3.87 22.16 12.03
C MET A 1 -2.73 21.46 11.34
N GLY A 2 -1.97 20.66 12.10
CA GLY A 2 -0.87 19.86 11.55
C GLY A 2 -1.38 18.92 10.47
N SER A 3 -0.53 18.59 9.50
CA SER A 3 -0.90 17.67 8.42
C SER A 3 -1.06 16.26 8.99
N ARG A 4 -2.27 15.68 8.86
CA ARG A 4 -2.58 14.31 9.25
C ARG A 4 -2.74 13.45 8.00
N TYR A 5 -2.01 12.33 7.96
CA TYR A 5 -2.02 11.39 6.84
C TYR A 5 -2.41 9.99 7.34
N GLU A 6 -3.43 9.41 6.76
CA GLU A 6 -4.03 8.16 7.22
C GLU A 6 -3.84 7.04 6.20
N ILE A 7 -3.21 5.95 6.63
CA ILE A 7 -2.87 4.80 5.81
C ILE A 7 -3.61 3.57 6.31
N ARG A 8 -4.22 2.80 5.41
CA ARG A 8 -4.74 1.47 5.70
C ARG A 8 -4.07 0.45 4.79
N LEU A 9 -3.51 -0.59 5.42
CA LEU A 9 -2.95 -1.78 4.78
C LEU A 9 -3.91 -2.93 5.05
N SER A 10 -4.46 -3.54 4.01
CA SER A 10 -5.56 -4.49 4.16
C SER A 10 -5.44 -5.69 3.23
N GLY A 11 -5.97 -6.83 3.69
CA GLY A 11 -5.91 -8.10 2.97
C GLY A 11 -6.39 -9.27 3.83
N SER A 12 -5.92 -10.46 3.52
CA SER A 12 -6.23 -11.68 4.28
C SER A 12 -5.25 -11.92 5.42
N GLY A 13 -5.70 -12.61 6.45
CA GLY A 13 -4.82 -13.16 7.47
C GLY A 13 -3.68 -14.00 6.84
N GLY A 14 -2.47 -13.85 7.36
CA GLY A 14 -1.28 -14.52 6.83
C GLY A 14 -0.49 -13.76 5.78
N GLN A 15 -1.03 -12.68 5.20
CA GLN A 15 -0.31 -11.83 4.25
C GLN A 15 0.70 -10.86 4.89
N GLY A 16 0.85 -10.89 6.21
CA GLY A 16 1.85 -10.10 6.94
C GLY A 16 1.55 -8.60 7.05
N LEU A 17 0.29 -8.20 6.97
CA LEU A 17 -0.15 -6.80 6.98
C LEU A 17 0.17 -6.08 8.29
N ILE A 18 0.05 -6.79 9.41
CA ILE A 18 0.36 -6.23 10.73
C ILE A 18 1.86 -5.94 10.84
N LEU A 19 2.71 -6.89 10.45
CA LEU A 19 4.15 -6.68 10.40
C LEU A 19 4.50 -5.50 9.47
N MET A 20 3.82 -5.41 8.34
CA MET A 20 3.98 -4.32 7.38
C MET A 20 3.64 -2.97 7.99
N GLY A 21 2.53 -2.88 8.74
CA GLY A 21 2.14 -1.65 9.45
C GLY A 21 3.13 -1.26 10.56
N ILE A 22 3.63 -2.23 11.32
CA ILE A 22 4.64 -2.01 12.35
C ILE A 22 5.95 -1.48 11.72
N ILE A 23 6.42 -2.11 10.63
CA ILE A 23 7.62 -1.67 9.90
C ILE A 23 7.43 -0.26 9.35
N LEU A 24 6.27 0.02 8.76
CA LEU A 24 5.96 1.34 8.21
C LEU A 24 5.92 2.41 9.30
N ALA A 25 5.29 2.13 10.43
CA ALA A 25 5.25 3.04 11.58
C ALA A 25 6.65 3.31 12.14
N GLU A 26 7.49 2.27 12.25
CA GLU A 26 8.88 2.42 12.68
C GLU A 26 9.71 3.25 11.68
N ALA A 27 9.53 2.99 10.38
CA ALA A 27 10.20 3.77 9.33
C ALA A 27 9.86 5.25 9.44
N ILE A 28 8.59 5.59 9.59
CA ILE A 28 8.11 6.97 9.67
C ILE A 28 8.49 7.62 11.01
N GLY A 29 8.26 6.92 12.13
CA GLY A 29 8.44 7.48 13.47
C GLY A 29 9.90 7.58 13.90
N ILE A 30 10.68 6.51 13.69
CA ILE A 30 12.05 6.43 14.18
C ILE A 30 13.06 7.00 13.17
N TYR A 31 12.89 6.65 11.90
CA TYR A 31 13.89 7.01 10.88
C TYR A 31 13.59 8.33 10.16
N ASP A 32 12.29 8.66 9.95
CA ASP A 32 11.89 9.93 9.34
C ASP A 32 11.45 10.99 10.39
N GLY A 33 11.35 10.63 11.69
CA GLY A 33 11.19 11.55 12.82
C GLY A 33 9.82 12.20 12.94
N LYS A 34 8.73 11.58 12.45
CA LYS A 34 7.36 12.08 12.55
C LYS A 34 6.59 11.44 13.72
N TYR A 35 5.52 12.10 14.15
CA TYR A 35 4.57 11.46 15.06
C TYR A 35 3.80 10.37 14.29
N VAL A 36 3.69 9.19 14.91
CA VAL A 36 3.04 8.04 14.29
C VAL A 36 2.26 7.23 15.32
N ALA A 37 1.06 6.79 14.96
CA ALA A 37 0.29 5.80 15.71
C ALA A 37 -0.06 4.63 14.78
N GLN A 38 0.13 3.41 15.28
CA GLN A 38 -0.23 2.19 14.55
C GLN A 38 -1.28 1.43 15.33
N THR A 39 -2.35 1.04 14.64
CA THR A 39 -3.39 0.16 15.17
C THR A 39 -3.58 -1.04 14.24
N GLN A 40 -4.15 -2.11 14.79
CA GLN A 40 -4.40 -3.33 14.04
C GLN A 40 -5.75 -3.93 14.40
N SER A 41 -6.39 -4.56 13.42
CA SER A 41 -7.62 -5.28 13.64
C SER A 41 -7.64 -6.54 12.79
N TYR A 42 -8.09 -7.62 13.42
CA TYR A 42 -8.46 -8.85 12.74
C TYR A 42 -9.98 -8.82 12.56
N GLY A 43 -10.47 -9.21 11.39
CA GLY A 43 -11.90 -9.38 11.17
C GLY A 43 -12.51 -10.40 12.15
N PRO A 44 -13.81 -10.38 12.35
CA PRO A 44 -14.52 -11.26 13.30
C PRO A 44 -14.43 -12.75 12.95
N GLU A 45 -13.98 -13.08 11.76
CA GLU A 45 -13.85 -14.46 11.28
C GLU A 45 -12.60 -15.12 11.85
N ALA A 46 -12.74 -16.27 12.51
CA ALA A 46 -11.65 -17.01 13.14
C ALA A 46 -10.57 -17.52 12.16
N ARG A 47 -10.88 -17.59 10.85
CA ARG A 47 -9.94 -17.95 9.77
C ARG A 47 -10.35 -17.26 8.47
N GLY A 48 -9.38 -16.72 7.74
CA GLY A 48 -9.61 -16.11 6.42
C GLY A 48 -10.31 -14.75 6.42
N GLY A 49 -10.55 -14.15 7.58
CA GLY A 49 -11.11 -12.82 7.72
C GLY A 49 -10.20 -11.71 7.20
N SER A 50 -10.79 -10.54 6.96
CA SER A 50 -10.05 -9.34 6.60
C SER A 50 -9.10 -8.96 7.74
N SER A 51 -7.82 -8.82 7.45
CA SER A 51 -6.81 -8.30 8.36
C SER A 51 -6.46 -6.89 7.89
N LYS A 52 -6.41 -5.94 8.81
CA LYS A 52 -5.96 -4.58 8.49
C LYS A 52 -4.99 -4.05 9.55
N SER A 53 -4.07 -3.24 9.08
CA SER A 53 -3.23 -2.39 9.91
C SER A 53 -3.38 -0.96 9.46
N GLU A 54 -3.54 -0.06 10.41
CA GLU A 54 -3.70 1.38 10.17
C GLU A 54 -2.49 2.11 10.72
N VAL A 55 -1.96 3.03 9.94
CA VAL A 55 -0.85 3.90 10.35
C VAL A 55 -1.28 5.34 10.14
N ILE A 56 -1.25 6.11 11.21
CA ILE A 56 -1.58 7.51 11.21
C ILE A 56 -0.29 8.28 11.42
N VAL A 57 -0.05 9.26 10.57
CA VAL A 57 1.14 10.10 10.61
C VAL A 57 0.71 11.55 10.81
N SER A 58 1.43 12.27 11.64
CA SER A 58 1.17 13.68 11.92
C SER A 58 2.46 14.45 12.18
N ASP A 59 2.41 15.76 11.97
CA ASP A 59 3.48 16.68 12.41
C ASP A 59 3.30 17.10 13.88
N GLU A 60 2.15 16.75 14.49
CA GLU A 60 1.80 17.02 15.88
C GLU A 60 1.41 15.72 16.60
N GLU A 61 1.32 15.76 17.92
CA GLU A 61 0.89 14.62 18.74
C GLU A 61 -0.50 14.08 18.30
N ILE A 62 -0.67 12.76 18.31
CA ILE A 62 -1.85 12.08 17.79
C ILE A 62 -2.79 11.71 18.94
N ASP A 63 -3.83 12.51 19.16
CA ASP A 63 -4.85 12.24 20.18
C ASP A 63 -5.81 11.11 19.81
N TYR A 64 -6.06 10.92 18.49
CA TYR A 64 -7.02 9.93 18.00
C TYR A 64 -6.37 8.95 17.02
N PRO A 65 -5.99 7.73 17.45
CA PRO A 65 -5.21 6.80 16.65
C PRO A 65 -6.05 5.88 15.74
N LYS A 66 -7.18 6.36 15.17
CA LYS A 66 -7.99 5.60 14.20
C LYS A 66 -8.05 6.31 12.86
N ALA A 67 -7.92 5.55 11.79
CA ALA A 67 -8.08 6.05 10.43
C ALA A 67 -9.57 6.21 10.10
N MET A 68 -9.97 7.41 9.68
CA MET A 68 -11.35 7.78 9.34
C MET A 68 -11.51 8.06 7.85
N ARG A 69 -10.59 8.77 7.24
CA ARG A 69 -10.57 9.15 5.83
C ARG A 69 -9.16 8.93 5.28
N LEU A 70 -9.02 7.90 4.47
CA LEU A 70 -7.70 7.42 4.04
C LEU A 70 -7.06 8.33 2.99
N ASP A 71 -5.80 8.66 3.22
CA ASP A 71 -4.92 9.25 2.20
C ASP A 71 -4.29 8.15 1.33
N LEU A 72 -4.10 6.95 1.92
CA LEU A 72 -3.56 5.79 1.23
C LEU A 72 -4.28 4.51 1.65
N LEU A 73 -4.74 3.74 0.66
CA LEU A 73 -5.23 2.37 0.82
C LEU A 73 -4.33 1.42 0.03
N LEU A 74 -3.74 0.45 0.73
CA LEU A 74 -3.15 -0.73 0.11
C LEU A 74 -4.08 -1.92 0.29
N ALA A 75 -4.57 -2.50 -0.81
CA ALA A 75 -5.44 -3.67 -0.80
C ALA A 75 -4.75 -4.88 -1.44
N MET A 76 -4.52 -5.93 -0.62
CA MET A 76 -3.85 -7.15 -1.03
C MET A 76 -4.81 -8.24 -1.53
N ASN A 77 -6.12 -8.01 -1.47
CA ASN A 77 -7.16 -8.89 -2.05
C ASN A 77 -8.41 -8.09 -2.42
N GLN A 78 -9.32 -8.72 -3.20
CA GLN A 78 -10.53 -8.08 -3.70
C GLN A 78 -11.46 -7.64 -2.57
N LYS A 79 -11.73 -8.53 -1.59
CA LYS A 79 -12.61 -8.23 -0.45
C LYS A 79 -12.19 -6.96 0.27
N SER A 80 -10.90 -6.81 0.54
CA SER A 80 -10.37 -5.61 1.20
C SER A 80 -10.45 -4.36 0.34
N CYS A 81 -10.29 -4.49 -0.97
CA CYS A 81 -10.47 -3.38 -1.90
C CYS A 81 -11.90 -2.88 -1.87
N ASP A 82 -12.87 -3.80 -2.00
CA ASP A 82 -14.29 -3.48 -2.03
C ASP A 82 -14.77 -2.89 -0.69
N GLU A 83 -14.31 -3.47 0.43
CA GLU A 83 -14.71 -3.05 1.79
C GLU A 83 -14.19 -1.65 2.15
N PHE A 84 -12.93 -1.33 1.79
CA PHE A 84 -12.26 -0.14 2.30
C PHE A 84 -12.07 0.99 1.29
N TYR A 85 -12.36 0.76 0.02
CA TYR A 85 -12.30 1.81 -0.99
C TYR A 85 -13.23 3.02 -0.69
N PRO A 86 -14.45 2.83 -0.13
CA PRO A 86 -15.31 3.95 0.24
C PRO A 86 -14.71 4.91 1.29
N ASP A 87 -13.74 4.43 2.10
CA ASP A 87 -13.05 5.25 3.09
C ASP A 87 -11.92 6.09 2.48
N LEU A 88 -11.52 5.82 1.22
CA LEU A 88 -10.45 6.54 0.55
C LEU A 88 -10.93 7.94 0.13
N LYS A 89 -10.10 8.96 0.38
CA LYS A 89 -10.35 10.32 -0.10
C LYS A 89 -10.39 10.36 -1.63
N PRO A 90 -11.09 11.32 -2.26
CA PRO A 90 -11.15 11.43 -3.73
C PRO A 90 -9.79 11.58 -4.42
N ASP A 91 -8.83 12.20 -3.73
CA ASP A 91 -7.44 12.39 -4.13
C ASP A 91 -6.48 11.38 -3.46
N GLY A 92 -7.02 10.43 -2.72
CA GLY A 92 -6.28 9.40 -2.01
C GLY A 92 -5.60 8.40 -2.96
N LEU A 93 -4.50 7.82 -2.50
CA LEU A 93 -3.70 6.88 -3.23
C LEU A 93 -4.21 5.45 -3.04
N LEU A 94 -4.70 4.82 -4.10
CA LEU A 94 -5.03 3.39 -4.12
C LEU A 94 -3.88 2.57 -4.70
N ILE A 95 -3.40 1.60 -3.94
CA ILE A 95 -2.41 0.61 -4.38
C ILE A 95 -3.02 -0.77 -4.22
N VAL A 96 -2.98 -1.61 -5.26
CA VAL A 96 -3.58 -2.94 -5.21
C VAL A 96 -2.61 -4.04 -5.62
N ASP A 97 -2.72 -5.20 -4.99
CA ASP A 97 -2.09 -6.42 -5.53
C ASP A 97 -2.92 -6.96 -6.70
N SER A 98 -2.50 -6.65 -7.92
CA SER A 98 -3.18 -7.09 -9.14
C SER A 98 -3.16 -8.62 -9.36
N THR A 99 -2.53 -9.39 -8.47
CA THR A 99 -2.64 -10.86 -8.46
C THR A 99 -4.03 -11.30 -7.99
N PHE A 100 -4.64 -10.54 -7.07
CA PHE A 100 -5.90 -10.90 -6.43
C PHE A 100 -7.00 -9.83 -6.56
N VAL A 101 -6.63 -8.59 -6.90
CA VAL A 101 -7.58 -7.50 -7.14
C VAL A 101 -7.75 -7.34 -8.64
N THR A 102 -8.87 -7.82 -9.16
CA THR A 102 -9.18 -7.82 -10.60
C THR A 102 -10.27 -6.81 -10.97
N GLN A 103 -11.15 -6.47 -10.00
CA GLN A 103 -12.18 -5.46 -10.14
C GLN A 103 -11.73 -4.21 -9.37
N ILE A 104 -11.28 -3.19 -10.10
CA ILE A 104 -10.71 -1.99 -9.52
C ILE A 104 -11.72 -0.85 -9.69
N PRO A 105 -12.15 -0.21 -8.58
CA PRO A 105 -13.27 0.74 -8.60
C PRO A 105 -12.94 2.09 -9.25
N THR A 106 -11.66 2.32 -9.56
CA THR A 106 -11.19 3.56 -10.17
C THR A 106 -10.03 3.31 -11.13
N ARG A 107 -9.91 4.16 -12.16
CA ARG A 107 -8.71 4.16 -13.03
C ARG A 107 -7.48 4.74 -12.30
N LYS A 108 -7.69 5.48 -11.21
CA LYS A 108 -6.63 6.08 -10.40
C LYS A 108 -6.09 5.10 -9.34
N ALA A 109 -5.61 3.93 -9.76
CA ALA A 109 -5.03 2.93 -8.89
C ALA A 109 -3.69 2.42 -9.42
N PHE A 110 -2.68 2.34 -8.56
CA PHE A 110 -1.43 1.66 -8.89
C PHE A 110 -1.59 0.15 -8.74
N GLN A 111 -1.52 -0.54 -9.85
CA GLN A 111 -1.67 -1.99 -9.94
C GLN A 111 -0.29 -2.64 -9.98
N VAL A 112 0.06 -3.38 -8.94
CA VAL A 112 1.34 -4.10 -8.85
C VAL A 112 1.07 -5.53 -8.39
N SER A 113 1.56 -6.52 -9.11
CA SER A 113 1.34 -7.94 -8.78
C SER A 113 2.35 -8.43 -7.74
N PHE A 114 2.24 -7.95 -6.49
CA PHE A 114 3.17 -8.25 -5.39
C PHE A 114 3.32 -9.74 -5.15
N THR A 115 2.20 -10.44 -5.00
CA THR A 115 2.18 -11.88 -4.72
C THR A 115 2.74 -12.68 -5.89
N ARG A 116 2.43 -12.31 -7.14
CA ARG A 116 3.02 -12.96 -8.31
C ARG A 116 4.53 -12.78 -8.35
N ILE A 117 5.04 -11.57 -8.10
CA ILE A 117 6.48 -11.29 -8.02
C ILE A 117 7.13 -12.15 -6.93
N ALA A 118 6.50 -12.24 -5.75
CA ALA A 118 6.99 -13.06 -4.64
C ALA A 118 7.11 -14.55 -5.02
N ARG A 119 6.08 -15.10 -5.66
CA ARG A 119 6.03 -16.50 -6.12
C ARG A 119 7.06 -16.79 -7.21
N GLU A 120 7.09 -15.96 -8.25
CA GLU A 120 7.92 -16.21 -9.43
C GLU A 120 9.40 -15.97 -9.17
N LYS A 121 9.73 -14.81 -8.55
CA LYS A 121 11.12 -14.39 -8.38
C LYS A 121 11.78 -14.96 -7.11
N PHE A 122 11.04 -15.03 -6.01
CA PHE A 122 11.60 -15.42 -4.71
C PHE A 122 11.19 -16.82 -4.27
N LYS A 123 10.22 -17.45 -4.94
CA LYS A 123 9.64 -18.76 -4.55
C LYS A 123 9.11 -18.77 -3.11
N ARG A 124 8.76 -17.60 -2.58
CA ARG A 124 8.30 -17.39 -1.20
C ARG A 124 7.24 -16.30 -1.16
N GLU A 125 5.98 -16.71 -1.08
CA GLU A 125 4.85 -15.77 -1.06
C GLU A 125 4.89 -14.80 0.13
N VAL A 126 5.43 -15.25 1.26
CA VAL A 126 5.53 -14.46 2.49
C VAL A 126 6.25 -13.12 2.31
N VAL A 127 7.12 -12.97 1.30
CA VAL A 127 7.83 -11.70 1.06
C VAL A 127 7.00 -10.68 0.24
N ALA A 128 5.75 -11.02 -0.14
CA ALA A 128 4.88 -10.10 -0.87
C ALA A 128 4.62 -8.79 -0.10
N ASN A 129 4.53 -8.86 1.22
CA ASN A 129 4.42 -7.69 2.09
C ASN A 129 5.64 -6.76 2.01
N ILE A 130 6.84 -7.30 1.93
CA ILE A 130 8.08 -6.52 1.80
C ILE A 130 8.18 -5.90 0.40
N ILE A 131 7.75 -6.63 -0.64
CA ILE A 131 7.64 -6.08 -2.00
C ILE A 131 6.65 -4.92 -2.01
N ALA A 132 5.50 -5.07 -1.35
CA ALA A 132 4.50 -4.00 -1.26
C ALA A 132 5.02 -2.77 -0.48
N LEU A 133 5.78 -2.95 0.61
CA LEU A 133 6.46 -1.85 1.32
C LEU A 133 7.44 -1.11 0.40
N GLY A 134 8.22 -1.84 -0.39
CA GLY A 134 9.11 -1.23 -1.38
C GLY A 134 8.36 -0.40 -2.42
N ALA A 135 7.21 -0.89 -2.90
CA ALA A 135 6.38 -0.13 -3.82
C ALA A 135 5.78 1.12 -3.15
N LEU A 136 5.25 0.97 -1.94
CA LEU A 136 4.67 2.07 -1.17
C LEU A 136 5.69 3.19 -0.94
N SER A 137 6.94 2.88 -0.58
CA SER A 137 8.00 3.87 -0.36
C SER A 137 8.36 4.69 -1.60
N LEU A 138 8.04 4.19 -2.80
CA LEU A 138 8.25 4.93 -4.06
C LEU A 138 7.00 5.71 -4.50
N LEU A 139 5.81 5.17 -4.22
CA LEU A 139 4.54 5.73 -4.67
C LEU A 139 4.01 6.82 -3.74
N SER A 140 4.35 6.76 -2.46
CA SER A 140 3.88 7.70 -1.45
C SER A 140 5.04 8.56 -0.92
N PRO A 141 4.86 9.88 -0.80
CA PRO A 141 5.88 10.78 -0.24
C PRO A 141 5.96 10.73 1.29
N ILE A 142 5.10 9.94 1.94
CA ILE A 142 4.96 9.95 3.41
C ILE A 142 6.15 9.32 4.14
N VAL A 143 6.90 8.46 3.46
CA VAL A 143 8.04 7.72 4.02
C VAL A 143 9.18 7.64 3.03
N SER A 144 10.41 7.79 3.50
CA SER A 144 11.60 7.63 2.66
C SER A 144 11.94 6.15 2.42
N ALA A 145 12.42 5.82 1.22
CA ALA A 145 12.85 4.46 0.89
C ALA A 145 13.98 3.97 1.81
N LYS A 146 14.86 4.88 2.25
CA LYS A 146 15.95 4.58 3.20
C LYS A 146 15.40 4.20 4.57
N ALA A 147 14.39 4.93 5.06
CA ALA A 147 13.74 4.63 6.33
C ALA A 147 13.06 3.25 6.30
N VAL A 148 12.33 2.94 5.21
CA VAL A 148 11.70 1.63 5.03
C VAL A 148 12.76 0.51 4.98
N GLU A 149 13.86 0.68 4.25
CA GLU A 149 14.93 -0.33 4.23
C GLU A 149 15.52 -0.55 5.63
N SER A 150 15.80 0.51 6.38
CA SER A 150 16.34 0.43 7.75
C SER A 150 15.39 -0.30 8.69
N ALA A 151 14.09 0.06 8.67
CA ALA A 151 13.09 -0.58 9.51
C ALA A 151 12.86 -2.06 9.16
N VAL A 152 12.86 -2.41 7.86
CA VAL A 152 12.78 -3.82 7.42
C VAL A 152 13.95 -4.60 7.97
N LEU A 153 15.19 -4.12 7.76
CA LEU A 153 16.41 -4.84 8.18
C LEU A 153 16.52 -4.99 9.69
N ALA A 154 15.97 -4.06 10.47
CA ALA A 154 15.92 -4.15 11.92
C ALA A 154 14.96 -5.25 12.42
N ARG A 155 13.95 -5.65 11.62
CA ARG A 155 12.89 -6.56 12.06
C ARG A 155 12.90 -7.94 11.41
N VAL A 156 13.54 -8.10 10.28
CA VAL A 156 13.58 -9.41 9.62
C VAL A 156 14.51 -10.39 10.34
N PRO A 157 14.23 -11.69 10.30
CA PRO A 157 15.09 -12.68 10.92
C PRO A 157 16.53 -12.62 10.39
N LYS A 158 17.51 -12.81 11.30
CA LYS A 158 18.93 -12.86 10.93
C LYS A 158 19.16 -13.88 9.82
N GLY A 159 19.97 -13.50 8.83
CA GLY A 159 20.27 -14.31 7.65
C GLY A 159 19.26 -14.16 6.49
N THR A 160 18.21 -13.36 6.68
CA THR A 160 17.23 -13.05 5.61
C THR A 160 17.37 -11.63 5.05
N GLU A 161 18.35 -10.87 5.50
CA GLU A 161 18.54 -9.45 5.16
C GLU A 161 18.67 -9.25 3.64
N LYS A 162 19.46 -10.10 2.99
CA LYS A 162 19.63 -10.04 1.52
C LYS A 162 18.32 -10.30 0.80
N LEU A 163 17.57 -11.33 1.21
CA LEU A 163 16.28 -11.66 0.63
C LEU A 163 15.30 -10.48 0.72
N ASN A 164 15.20 -9.88 1.91
CA ASN A 164 14.26 -8.78 2.16
C ASN A 164 14.67 -7.49 1.46
N ARG A 165 15.97 -7.20 1.38
CA ARG A 165 16.48 -6.08 0.57
C ARG A 165 16.19 -6.26 -0.92
N ASP A 166 16.37 -7.47 -1.45
CA ASP A 166 16.05 -7.78 -2.84
C ASP A 166 14.54 -7.71 -3.10
N ALA A 167 13.70 -8.09 -2.13
CA ALA A 167 12.25 -7.96 -2.19
C ALA A 167 11.79 -6.48 -2.20
N LEU A 168 12.36 -5.63 -1.34
CA LEU A 168 12.12 -4.18 -1.36
C LEU A 168 12.45 -3.57 -2.72
N ARG A 169 13.63 -3.87 -3.26
CA ARG A 169 14.06 -3.39 -4.58
C ARG A 169 13.13 -3.86 -5.69
N ALA A 170 12.64 -5.11 -5.61
CA ALA A 170 11.67 -5.63 -6.58
C ALA A 170 10.36 -4.84 -6.54
N GLY A 171 9.89 -4.46 -5.35
CA GLY A 171 8.72 -3.61 -5.16
C GLY A 171 8.91 -2.21 -5.74
N MET A 172 10.03 -1.55 -5.43
CA MET A 172 10.37 -0.23 -5.98
C MET A 172 10.41 -0.26 -7.52
N ASN A 173 11.05 -1.28 -8.11
CA ASN A 173 11.13 -1.42 -9.56
C ASN A 173 9.77 -1.67 -10.20
N ALA A 174 8.90 -2.43 -9.55
CA ALA A 174 7.55 -2.66 -10.04
C ALA A 174 6.68 -1.39 -9.94
N ALA A 175 6.80 -0.64 -8.85
CA ALA A 175 6.13 0.64 -8.67
C ALA A 175 6.58 1.70 -9.69
N LYS A 176 7.88 1.73 -10.03
CA LYS A 176 8.40 2.61 -11.09
C LYS A 176 7.71 2.34 -12.42
N ARG A 177 7.61 1.07 -12.81
CA ARG A 177 6.89 0.68 -14.04
C ARG A 177 5.41 1.03 -13.99
N ALA A 178 4.76 0.82 -12.84
CA ALA A 178 3.36 1.18 -12.65
C ALA A 178 3.15 2.71 -12.77
N LYS A 179 4.07 3.51 -12.24
CA LYS A 179 4.03 4.97 -12.36
C LYS A 179 4.23 5.43 -13.81
N GLU A 180 5.15 4.83 -14.54
CA GLU A 180 5.38 5.09 -15.95
C GLU A 180 4.14 4.72 -16.81
N ALA A 181 3.48 3.62 -16.50
CA ALA A 181 2.23 3.21 -17.16
C ALA A 181 1.08 4.19 -16.85
N TRP A 182 0.98 4.64 -15.60
CA TRP A 182 -0.01 5.65 -15.20
C TRP A 182 0.14 6.96 -15.98
N THR A 183 1.34 7.52 -16.03
CA THR A 183 1.60 8.79 -16.76
C THR A 183 1.19 8.70 -18.23
N LYS A 184 1.34 7.52 -18.84
CA LYS A 184 0.88 7.30 -20.23
C LYS A 184 -0.63 7.28 -20.39
N LEU A 185 -1.38 6.84 -19.36
CA LEU A 185 -2.84 6.83 -19.38
C LEU A 185 -3.45 8.23 -19.20
N GLU A 186 -2.79 9.12 -18.45
CA GLU A 186 -3.23 10.51 -18.27
C GLU A 186 -3.02 11.38 -19.52
N VAL A 187 -2.16 10.96 -20.44
CA VAL A 187 -1.88 11.68 -21.72
C VAL A 187 -2.90 11.34 -22.81
N VAL A 188 -3.78 10.35 -22.63
CA VAL A 188 -4.87 10.09 -23.59
C VAL A 188 -5.98 11.11 -23.34
N PRO A 189 -6.28 12.04 -24.28
CA PRO A 189 -7.34 13.03 -24.10
C PRO A 189 -8.67 12.31 -23.85
N GLU A 190 -9.46 12.82 -22.93
CA GLU A 190 -10.87 12.44 -22.83
C GLU A 190 -11.52 12.72 -24.20
N VAL A 191 -12.12 11.71 -24.82
CA VAL A 191 -12.91 11.89 -26.05
C VAL A 191 -14.04 12.85 -25.70
N PRO A 192 -14.19 13.98 -26.42
CA PRO A 192 -15.26 14.93 -26.14
C PRO A 192 -16.61 14.21 -26.25
N LYS A 193 -17.49 14.42 -25.29
CA LYS A 193 -18.84 13.84 -25.25
C LYS A 193 -19.77 14.34 -26.35
N GLU A 194 -19.29 15.20 -27.24
CA GLU A 194 -20.09 15.84 -28.30
C GLU A 194 -20.38 14.95 -29.50
N ASP A 195 -19.61 13.87 -29.72
CA ASP A 195 -19.77 13.01 -30.91
C ASP A 195 -20.78 11.84 -30.72
N LEU A 196 -21.51 11.77 -29.61
CA LEU A 196 -22.48 10.69 -29.34
C LEU A 196 -23.94 11.09 -29.55
N LEU A 197 -24.25 12.33 -29.96
CA LEU A 197 -25.62 12.82 -30.08
C LEU A 197 -26.15 12.93 -31.53
N ASP A 198 -25.32 12.64 -32.54
CA ASP A 198 -25.75 12.79 -33.94
C ASP A 198 -26.01 11.46 -34.68
N SER A 199 -26.39 10.41 -33.95
CA SER A 199 -26.80 9.15 -34.60
C SER A 199 -28.10 8.57 -34.01
N TYR A 200 -29.20 9.38 -34.11
CA TYR A 200 -30.58 8.87 -34.10
C TYR A 200 -31.45 9.66 -35.07
#